data_0aa8d2ea49ee0b4c00e090be61dbe1cd
#
_entry.id   0aa8d2ea49ee0b4c00e090be61dbe1cd
#
_cell.length_a   1.000
_cell.length_b   1.000
_cell.length_c   1.000
_cell.angle_alpha   90.00
_cell.angle_beta   90.00
_cell.angle_gamma   90.00
#
_symmetry.space_group_name_H-M   'P 1'
#
loop_
_entity.id
_entity.type
_entity.pdbx_description
1 polymer ?
#
loop_
_entity_poly.entity_id
_entity_poly.type
_entity_poly.pdbx_seq_one_letter_code
_entity_poly.pdbx_strand_id
1 'polypeptide(L)'
;MIYDASGFVFEPPAVISRARRVLIKPSAAYPVPYPVTTSQSMLSTIIEGIRRISDADILLLAGTPGGEPILPVYQALGYDFPRVLTLDVNDCVWVEVDNPLPKPLVVPTFWVPNVILSCDYLITVAPLKAIKGKVSLSIMNLLSVLPTSKYGIGAPRGWKSLYSLGIDKAIADLYFTLPFDLGIIEASQKFIAPDDSTRGEAEEYGKVFVGEPYEVDSEVSRELG
;
A
#
# COMPACT_ATOMS: atom_id res chain seq x y z
N MET A 1 0.50 -13.96 10.19
CA MET A 1 0.77 -13.86 11.65
C MET A 1 0.00 -12.68 12.21
N ILE A 2 -0.53 -12.83 13.43
CA ILE A 2 -1.31 -11.80 14.12
C ILE A 2 -0.56 -11.41 15.38
N TYR A 3 -0.43 -10.12 15.65
CA TYR A 3 0.27 -9.54 16.81
C TYR A 3 -0.67 -8.63 17.58
N ASP A 4 -0.41 -8.45 18.88
CA ASP A 4 -1.01 -7.38 19.67
C ASP A 4 -0.40 -6.04 19.24
N ALA A 5 -1.25 -5.03 19.00
CA ALA A 5 -0.78 -3.73 18.53
C ALA A 5 0.01 -2.96 19.61
N SER A 6 -0.31 -3.18 20.90
CA SER A 6 0.30 -2.44 22.02
C SER A 6 1.80 -2.71 22.25
N GLY A 7 2.31 -3.80 21.69
CA GLY A 7 3.72 -4.18 21.82
C GLY A 7 4.36 -4.58 20.50
N PHE A 8 3.75 -4.17 19.38
CA PHE A 8 4.24 -4.60 18.08
C PHE A 8 5.65 -4.11 17.78
N VAL A 9 6.52 -5.06 17.50
CA VAL A 9 7.88 -4.85 17.00
C VAL A 9 7.97 -5.56 15.66
N PHE A 10 8.39 -4.84 14.64
CA PHE A 10 8.58 -5.45 13.32
C PHE A 10 9.88 -6.26 13.30
N GLU A 11 9.74 -7.54 13.09
CA GLU A 11 10.85 -8.46 12.83
C GLU A 11 10.91 -8.74 11.33
N PRO A 12 11.83 -8.11 10.59
CA PRO A 12 11.88 -8.26 9.15
C PRO A 12 12.33 -9.68 8.76
N PRO A 13 11.77 -10.23 7.65
CA PRO A 13 12.25 -11.48 7.09
C PRO A 13 13.75 -11.47 6.80
N ALA A 14 14.43 -12.58 7.06
CA ALA A 14 15.89 -12.69 6.94
C ALA A 14 16.43 -12.32 5.54
N VAL A 15 15.63 -12.47 4.48
CA VAL A 15 16.00 -12.09 3.11
C VAL A 15 16.33 -10.61 2.99
N ILE A 16 15.73 -9.74 3.80
CA ILE A 16 15.97 -8.28 3.81
C ILE A 16 17.43 -7.94 4.19
N SER A 17 18.12 -8.80 4.95
CA SER A 17 19.52 -8.58 5.28
C SER A 17 20.47 -8.55 4.06
N ARG A 18 20.02 -9.08 2.91
CA ARG A 18 20.76 -9.11 1.64
C ARG A 18 20.19 -8.15 0.60
N ALA A 19 19.07 -7.51 0.90
CA ALA A 19 18.46 -6.56 0.00
C ALA A 19 19.32 -5.30 -0.13
N ARG A 20 19.43 -4.77 -1.35
CA ARG A 20 20.02 -3.46 -1.64
C ARG A 20 18.98 -2.36 -1.57
N ARG A 21 17.74 -2.69 -1.95
CA ARG A 21 16.59 -1.76 -1.94
C ARG A 21 15.34 -2.43 -1.40
N VAL A 22 14.71 -1.76 -0.45
CA VAL A 22 13.40 -2.15 0.10
C VAL A 22 12.41 -1.03 -0.19
N LEU A 23 11.32 -1.37 -0.86
CA LEU A 23 10.23 -0.43 -1.10
C LEU A 23 9.12 -0.68 -0.09
N ILE A 24 8.69 0.39 0.56
CA ILE A 24 7.51 0.42 1.43
C ILE A 24 6.44 1.26 0.75
N LYS A 25 5.28 0.67 0.52
CA LYS A 25 4.10 1.32 -0.02
C LYS A 25 3.09 1.58 1.09
N PRO A 26 3.08 2.77 1.70
CA PRO A 26 2.09 3.13 2.72
C PRO A 26 0.73 3.43 2.08
N SER A 27 -0.34 3.36 2.85
CA SER A 27 -1.61 3.99 2.50
C SER A 27 -1.52 5.49 2.82
N ALA A 28 -1.32 6.31 1.80
CA ALA A 28 -1.11 7.76 1.91
C ALA A 28 -1.93 8.54 0.87
N ALA A 29 -3.17 8.10 0.61
CA ALA A 29 -4.01 8.72 -0.41
C ALA A 29 -4.44 10.16 -0.08
N TYR A 30 -4.46 10.52 1.19
CA TYR A 30 -4.98 11.79 1.70
C TYR A 30 -4.12 12.34 2.84
N PRO A 31 -4.09 13.67 3.08
CA PRO A 31 -3.38 14.28 4.21
C PRO A 31 -4.18 14.17 5.52
N VAL A 32 -4.73 12.99 5.79
CA VAL A 32 -5.54 12.67 6.97
C VAL A 32 -4.83 11.55 7.72
N PRO A 33 -4.48 11.73 9.01
CA PRO A 33 -3.70 10.75 9.76
C PRO A 33 -4.45 9.45 9.98
N TYR A 34 -3.76 8.50 10.59
CA TYR A 34 -4.33 7.24 11.05
C TYR A 34 -5.62 7.47 11.87
N PRO A 35 -6.66 6.66 11.67
CA PRO A 35 -6.71 5.41 10.94
C PRO A 35 -7.15 5.52 9.45
N VAL A 36 -7.17 6.71 8.87
CA VAL A 36 -7.48 6.90 7.44
C VAL A 36 -6.29 6.49 6.56
N THR A 37 -5.08 6.81 7.00
CA THR A 37 -3.82 6.46 6.34
C THR A 37 -2.93 5.64 7.29
N THR A 38 -1.85 5.07 6.80
CA THR A 38 -0.85 4.38 7.64
C THR A 38 -0.29 5.36 8.68
N SER A 39 -0.07 4.92 9.92
CA SER A 39 0.51 5.81 10.94
C SER A 39 2.01 6.03 10.71
N GLN A 40 2.49 7.20 11.10
CA GLN A 40 3.92 7.51 11.14
C GLN A 40 4.68 6.54 12.06
N SER A 41 4.07 6.16 13.19
CA SER A 41 4.67 5.22 14.15
C SER A 41 4.82 3.80 13.56
N MET A 42 3.86 3.32 12.79
CA MET A 42 3.96 2.02 12.11
C MET A 42 5.12 2.03 11.10
N LEU A 43 5.23 3.09 10.29
CA LEU A 43 6.35 3.22 9.35
C LEU A 43 7.69 3.31 10.07
N SER A 44 7.79 4.07 11.17
CA SER A 44 9.01 4.12 12.01
C SER A 44 9.41 2.72 12.50
N THR A 45 8.45 1.98 13.05
CA THR A 45 8.66 0.60 13.53
C THR A 45 9.18 -0.33 12.43
N ILE A 46 8.63 -0.23 11.21
CA ILE A 46 9.08 -1.03 10.07
C ILE A 46 10.49 -0.61 9.63
N ILE A 47 10.75 0.69 9.47
CA ILE A 47 12.05 1.24 9.07
C ILE A 47 13.12 0.85 10.07
N GLU A 48 12.86 1.02 11.37
CA GLU A 48 13.78 0.64 12.45
C GLU A 48 14.06 -0.87 12.44
N GLY A 49 13.02 -1.69 12.21
CA GLY A 49 13.18 -3.13 12.04
C GLY A 49 14.14 -3.48 10.92
N ILE A 50 13.94 -2.89 9.72
CA ILE A 50 14.83 -3.10 8.57
C ILE A 50 16.25 -2.65 8.90
N ARG A 51 16.42 -1.49 9.51
CA ARG A 51 17.74 -0.93 9.85
C ARG A 51 18.54 -1.75 10.87
N ARG A 52 17.87 -2.56 11.70
CA ARG A 52 18.57 -3.48 12.62
C ARG A 52 19.33 -4.59 11.89
N ILE A 53 18.93 -4.96 10.67
CA ILE A 53 19.50 -6.11 9.96
C ILE A 53 20.06 -5.77 8.57
N SER A 54 19.83 -4.55 8.06
CA SER A 54 20.20 -4.16 6.70
C SER A 54 20.50 -2.68 6.57
N ASP A 55 21.50 -2.36 5.71
CA ASP A 55 21.80 -1.01 5.25
C ASP A 55 21.12 -0.68 3.89
N ALA A 56 20.13 -1.45 3.47
CA ALA A 56 19.39 -1.26 2.23
C ALA A 56 18.89 0.18 2.06
N ASP A 57 18.84 0.68 0.84
CA ASP A 57 18.10 1.89 0.52
C ASP A 57 16.60 1.64 0.77
N ILE A 58 15.97 2.45 1.62
CA ILE A 58 14.54 2.37 1.88
C ILE A 58 13.83 3.46 1.07
N LEU A 59 12.81 3.05 0.31
CA LEU A 59 11.98 3.93 -0.51
C LEU A 59 10.54 3.90 0.00
N LEU A 60 9.92 5.08 0.13
CA LEU A 60 8.47 5.22 0.28
C LEU A 60 7.88 5.64 -1.05
N LEU A 61 6.90 4.90 -1.57
CA LEU A 61 6.25 5.18 -2.84
C LEU A 61 4.73 5.13 -2.69
N ALA A 62 4.05 6.21 -3.08
CA ALA A 62 2.61 6.25 -3.24
C ALA A 62 2.21 7.33 -4.26
N GLY A 63 0.93 7.32 -4.65
CA GLY A 63 0.29 8.37 -5.43
C GLY A 63 -1.05 8.74 -4.83
N THR A 64 -1.52 9.95 -5.11
CA THR A 64 -2.85 10.43 -4.69
C THR A 64 -3.93 10.00 -5.68
N PRO A 65 -5.19 9.82 -5.26
CA PRO A 65 -6.28 9.43 -6.16
C PRO A 65 -6.59 10.44 -7.27
N GLY A 66 -6.36 11.73 -7.02
CA GLY A 66 -6.59 12.81 -7.99
C GLY A 66 -5.36 13.14 -8.82
N GLY A 67 -4.19 12.55 -8.51
CA GLY A 67 -2.91 12.84 -9.16
C GLY A 67 -2.27 14.14 -8.71
N GLU A 68 -2.68 14.68 -7.56
CA GLU A 68 -1.98 15.75 -6.88
C GLU A 68 -0.62 15.25 -6.37
N PRO A 69 0.39 16.13 -6.21
CA PRO A 69 1.68 15.73 -5.66
C PRO A 69 1.56 15.05 -4.30
N ILE A 70 2.28 13.93 -4.10
CA ILE A 70 2.24 13.17 -2.85
C ILE A 70 3.06 13.82 -1.72
N LEU A 71 4.09 14.60 -2.04
CA LEU A 71 5.00 15.15 -1.03
C LEU A 71 4.30 16.01 0.03
N PRO A 72 3.33 16.89 -0.30
CA PRO A 72 2.55 17.59 0.71
C PRO A 72 1.76 16.66 1.65
N VAL A 73 1.29 15.52 1.12
CA VAL A 73 0.60 14.49 1.93
C VAL A 73 1.58 13.87 2.90
N TYR A 74 2.77 13.45 2.45
CA TYR A 74 3.82 12.91 3.32
C TYR A 74 4.21 13.89 4.42
N GLN A 75 4.36 15.17 4.10
CA GLN A 75 4.64 16.21 5.10
C GLN A 75 3.53 16.33 6.14
N ALA A 76 2.26 16.35 5.71
CA ALA A 76 1.11 16.41 6.62
C ALA A 76 0.99 15.17 7.52
N LEU A 77 1.43 14.01 7.06
CA LEU A 77 1.43 12.75 7.80
C LEU A 77 2.70 12.54 8.65
N GLY A 78 3.69 13.43 8.57
CA GLY A 78 4.96 13.31 9.28
C GLY A 78 5.88 12.22 8.74
N TYR A 79 5.78 11.88 7.45
CA TYR A 79 6.63 10.86 6.82
C TYR A 79 7.98 11.45 6.41
N ASP A 80 8.71 11.92 7.40
CA ASP A 80 10.09 12.40 7.27
C ASP A 80 11.00 11.49 8.12
N PHE A 81 11.64 10.54 7.45
CA PHE A 81 12.49 9.55 8.10
C PHE A 81 13.93 9.69 7.61
N PRO A 82 14.92 9.66 8.51
CA PRO A 82 16.32 9.73 8.12
C PRO A 82 16.71 8.59 7.15
N ARG A 83 17.45 8.91 6.08
CA ARG A 83 17.94 7.95 5.09
C ARG A 83 16.81 7.15 4.38
N VAL A 84 15.64 7.74 4.23
CA VAL A 84 14.51 7.18 3.47
C VAL A 84 14.21 8.13 2.30
N LEU A 85 14.14 7.57 1.09
CA LEU A 85 13.78 8.31 -0.11
C LEU A 85 12.26 8.26 -0.31
N THR A 86 11.64 9.42 -0.31
CA THR A 86 10.20 9.56 -0.61
C THR A 86 9.98 9.85 -2.09
N LEU A 87 9.09 9.10 -2.73
CA LEU A 87 8.83 9.17 -4.16
C LEU A 87 7.33 9.36 -4.44
N ASP A 88 7.05 10.17 -5.48
CA ASP A 88 5.73 10.28 -6.09
C ASP A 88 5.62 9.34 -7.29
N VAL A 89 4.57 8.55 -7.35
CA VAL A 89 4.28 7.68 -8.50
C VAL A 89 4.21 8.48 -9.81
N ASN A 90 3.67 9.71 -9.76
CA ASN A 90 3.50 10.53 -10.95
C ASN A 90 4.80 11.15 -11.47
N ASP A 91 5.83 11.25 -10.63
CA ASP A 91 7.15 11.80 -11.00
C ASP A 91 8.15 10.71 -11.41
N CYS A 92 7.78 9.43 -11.30
CA CYS A 92 8.61 8.31 -11.71
C CYS A 92 8.61 8.11 -13.22
N VAL A 93 9.65 7.46 -13.73
CA VAL A 93 9.63 6.85 -15.07
C VAL A 93 8.75 5.61 -15.03
N TRP A 94 7.79 5.52 -15.94
CA TRP A 94 6.87 4.37 -15.99
C TRP A 94 7.26 3.41 -17.10
N VAL A 95 7.04 2.13 -16.84
CA VAL A 95 7.21 1.05 -17.81
C VAL A 95 5.93 0.23 -17.87
N GLU A 96 5.71 -0.38 -19.02
CA GLU A 96 4.61 -1.31 -19.21
C GLU A 96 5.07 -2.71 -18.80
N VAL A 97 4.25 -3.38 -17.97
CA VAL A 97 4.51 -4.73 -17.46
C VAL A 97 3.34 -5.63 -17.82
N ASP A 98 3.65 -6.75 -18.48
CA ASP A 98 2.65 -7.74 -18.86
C ASP A 98 2.11 -8.49 -17.62
N ASN A 99 0.82 -8.75 -17.62
CA ASN A 99 0.21 -9.63 -16.64
C ASN A 99 0.68 -11.08 -16.90
N PRO A 100 1.28 -11.75 -15.91
CA PRO A 100 1.84 -13.09 -16.09
C PRO A 100 0.78 -14.20 -16.24
N LEU A 101 -0.48 -13.90 -15.97
CA LEU A 101 -1.56 -14.88 -16.11
C LEU A 101 -1.78 -15.23 -17.60
N PRO A 102 -1.89 -16.50 -17.96
CA PRO A 102 -2.18 -16.91 -19.33
C PRO A 102 -3.46 -16.30 -19.89
N LYS A 103 -4.41 -15.97 -19.00
CA LYS A 103 -5.64 -15.24 -19.30
C LYS A 103 -5.91 -14.24 -18.19
N PRO A 104 -5.51 -12.98 -18.37
CA PRO A 104 -5.85 -11.90 -17.45
C PRO A 104 -7.37 -11.79 -17.21
N LEU A 105 -7.77 -11.37 -16.03
CA LEU A 105 -9.19 -11.21 -15.71
C LEU A 105 -9.81 -10.04 -16.51
N VAL A 106 -9.12 -8.89 -16.54
CA VAL A 106 -9.59 -7.68 -17.24
C VAL A 106 -8.45 -6.77 -17.74
N VAL A 107 -7.23 -6.86 -17.18
CA VAL A 107 -6.10 -5.97 -17.51
C VAL A 107 -4.90 -6.78 -17.97
N PRO A 108 -4.55 -6.77 -19.27
CA PRO A 108 -3.43 -7.55 -19.81
C PRO A 108 -2.06 -6.93 -19.49
N THR A 109 -1.96 -5.61 -19.31
CA THR A 109 -0.71 -4.90 -19.04
C THR A 109 -0.92 -3.74 -18.08
N PHE A 110 0.08 -3.43 -17.27
CA PHE A 110 0.04 -2.29 -16.34
C PHE A 110 1.20 -1.34 -16.57
N TRP A 111 0.91 -0.03 -16.56
CA TRP A 111 1.92 1.01 -16.43
C TRP A 111 2.29 1.18 -14.96
N VAL A 112 3.56 0.98 -14.63
CA VAL A 112 4.04 1.04 -13.25
C VAL A 112 5.35 1.83 -13.17
N PRO A 113 5.69 2.45 -12.03
CA PRO A 113 7.00 3.04 -11.81
C PRO A 113 8.11 1.99 -11.94
N ASN A 114 9.11 2.24 -12.78
CA ASN A 114 10.23 1.32 -13.01
C ASN A 114 11.04 1.05 -11.73
N VAL A 115 11.01 1.98 -10.77
CA VAL A 115 11.69 1.83 -9.48
C VAL A 115 11.21 0.62 -8.70
N ILE A 116 9.93 0.23 -8.83
CA ILE A 116 9.38 -0.97 -8.17
C ILE A 116 10.14 -2.21 -8.62
N LEU A 117 10.42 -2.32 -9.93
CA LEU A 117 11.11 -3.48 -10.53
C LEU A 117 12.60 -3.54 -10.16
N SER A 118 13.16 -2.46 -9.62
CA SER A 118 14.54 -2.37 -9.17
C SER A 118 14.73 -2.62 -7.68
N CYS A 119 13.65 -2.88 -6.95
CA CYS A 119 13.69 -3.20 -5.52
C CYS A 119 13.77 -4.70 -5.29
N ASP A 120 14.55 -5.09 -4.29
CA ASP A 120 14.77 -6.50 -3.94
C ASP A 120 13.69 -7.03 -2.99
N TYR A 121 12.94 -6.15 -2.32
CA TYR A 121 11.85 -6.50 -1.42
C TYR A 121 10.77 -5.43 -1.38
N LEU A 122 9.50 -5.84 -1.46
CA LEU A 122 8.34 -4.97 -1.58
C LEU A 122 7.37 -5.19 -0.41
N ILE A 123 7.08 -4.12 0.33
CA ILE A 123 6.18 -4.14 1.50
C ILE A 123 5.00 -3.22 1.23
N THR A 124 3.78 -3.72 1.39
CA THR A 124 2.56 -2.89 1.40
C THR A 124 2.05 -2.75 2.83
N VAL A 125 1.74 -1.52 3.25
CA VAL A 125 1.27 -1.20 4.60
C VAL A 125 -0.03 -0.43 4.53
N ALA A 126 -1.10 -0.99 5.05
CA ALA A 126 -2.42 -0.38 5.03
C ALA A 126 -3.09 -0.40 6.41
N PRO A 127 -3.88 0.62 6.76
CA PRO A 127 -4.76 0.54 7.92
C PRO A 127 -5.95 -0.38 7.63
N LEU A 128 -6.54 -0.94 8.67
CA LEU A 128 -7.79 -1.70 8.57
C LEU A 128 -8.96 -0.75 8.32
N LYS A 129 -9.50 -0.78 7.09
CA LYS A 129 -10.61 0.09 6.69
C LYS A 129 -11.77 -0.70 6.08
N ALA A 130 -12.99 -0.30 6.44
CA ALA A 130 -14.22 -0.71 5.78
C ALA A 130 -14.90 0.53 5.18
N ILE A 131 -14.98 0.60 3.85
CA ILE A 131 -15.55 1.72 3.11
C ILE A 131 -16.76 1.22 2.34
N LYS A 132 -17.94 1.81 2.55
CA LYS A 132 -19.20 1.37 1.93
C LYS A 132 -19.48 -0.13 2.13
N GLY A 133 -19.15 -0.65 3.32
CA GLY A 133 -19.29 -2.07 3.64
C GLY A 133 -18.26 -3.00 3.00
N LYS A 134 -17.29 -2.48 2.24
CA LYS A 134 -16.18 -3.26 1.66
C LYS A 134 -14.90 -3.02 2.42
N VAL A 135 -14.18 -4.08 2.71
CA VAL A 135 -12.87 -4.00 3.37
C VAL A 135 -11.81 -3.59 2.36
N SER A 136 -10.99 -2.61 2.74
CA SER A 136 -9.84 -2.14 1.94
C SER A 136 -8.56 -2.50 2.69
N LEU A 137 -7.77 -3.42 2.14
CA LEU A 137 -6.62 -4.04 2.79
C LEU A 137 -5.34 -3.88 1.96
N SER A 138 -4.38 -4.78 2.16
CA SER A 138 -3.03 -4.69 1.60
C SER A 138 -3.00 -4.76 0.06
N ILE A 139 -3.80 -5.64 -0.55
CA ILE A 139 -3.86 -5.79 -2.01
C ILE A 139 -4.57 -4.58 -2.64
N MET A 140 -5.69 -4.11 -2.07
CA MET A 140 -6.36 -2.89 -2.57
C MET A 140 -5.45 -1.66 -2.44
N ASN A 141 -4.58 -1.62 -1.45
CA ASN A 141 -3.60 -0.55 -1.29
C ASN A 141 -2.65 -0.43 -2.49
N LEU A 142 -2.42 -1.49 -3.27
CA LEU A 142 -1.56 -1.46 -4.46
C LEU A 142 -2.08 -0.53 -5.56
N LEU A 143 -3.36 -0.20 -5.58
CA LEU A 143 -3.93 0.70 -6.59
C LEU A 143 -3.15 2.01 -6.73
N SER A 144 -2.66 2.56 -5.63
CA SER A 144 -1.94 3.85 -5.66
C SER A 144 -0.45 3.75 -6.02
N VAL A 145 0.04 2.60 -6.52
CA VAL A 145 1.31 2.54 -7.28
C VAL A 145 1.11 2.80 -8.77
N LEU A 146 -0.13 2.92 -9.22
CA LEU A 146 -0.45 3.14 -10.63
C LEU A 146 -0.57 4.64 -10.93
N PRO A 147 0.12 5.16 -11.99
CA PRO A 147 0.09 6.57 -12.35
C PRO A 147 -1.32 6.96 -12.83
N THR A 148 -1.96 7.88 -12.12
CA THR A 148 -3.34 8.30 -12.38
C THR A 148 -3.56 8.86 -13.80
N SER A 149 -2.51 9.44 -14.41
CA SER A 149 -2.54 9.96 -15.77
C SER A 149 -2.75 8.88 -16.85
N LYS A 150 -2.40 7.62 -16.56
CA LYS A 150 -2.55 6.49 -17.49
C LYS A 150 -3.93 5.83 -17.41
N TYR A 151 -4.62 6.00 -16.28
CA TYR A 151 -5.88 5.28 -16.00
C TYR A 151 -7.10 6.20 -15.88
N GLY A 152 -6.91 7.52 -16.06
CA GLY A 152 -8.00 8.48 -16.16
C GLY A 152 -8.75 8.34 -17.50
N ILE A 153 -10.08 8.43 -17.47
CA ILE A 153 -10.91 8.58 -18.69
C ILE A 153 -11.34 10.04 -18.75
N GLY A 154 -10.79 10.79 -19.71
CA GLY A 154 -11.00 12.24 -19.78
C GLY A 154 -10.31 12.99 -18.63
N ALA A 155 -10.54 14.29 -18.50
CA ALA A 155 -10.17 15.01 -17.28
C ALA A 155 -11.28 14.82 -16.23
N PRO A 156 -10.97 14.58 -14.96
CA PRO A 156 -9.68 14.64 -14.29
C PRO A 156 -8.99 13.26 -14.20
N ARG A 157 -7.71 13.30 -13.75
CA ARG A 157 -6.86 12.14 -13.42
C ARG A 157 -7.58 11.17 -12.47
N GLY A 158 -7.07 9.93 -12.37
CA GLY A 158 -7.59 8.91 -11.47
C GLY A 158 -7.54 7.52 -12.09
N TRP A 159 -8.21 6.56 -11.46
CA TRP A 159 -8.25 5.16 -11.93
C TRP A 159 -9.61 4.77 -12.51
N LYS A 160 -10.33 5.72 -13.14
CA LYS A 160 -11.69 5.48 -13.65
C LYS A 160 -11.78 4.34 -14.66
N SER A 161 -10.76 4.16 -15.50
CA SER A 161 -10.71 3.04 -16.45
C SER A 161 -10.72 1.69 -15.72
N LEU A 162 -9.97 1.55 -14.63
CA LEU A 162 -9.93 0.31 -13.85
C LEU A 162 -11.26 0.06 -13.12
N TYR A 163 -11.87 1.11 -12.58
CA TYR A 163 -13.20 0.99 -11.98
C TYR A 163 -14.25 0.56 -12.99
N SER A 164 -14.21 1.05 -14.24
CA SER A 164 -15.14 0.66 -15.30
C SER A 164 -14.97 -0.78 -15.78
N LEU A 165 -13.75 -1.35 -15.64
CA LEU A 165 -13.47 -2.76 -15.94
C LEU A 165 -13.86 -3.70 -14.79
N GLY A 166 -14.18 -3.15 -13.62
CA GLY A 166 -14.42 -3.89 -12.38
C GLY A 166 -13.17 -3.92 -11.50
N ILE A 167 -13.14 -3.01 -10.52
CA ILE A 167 -11.95 -2.75 -9.69
C ILE A 167 -11.42 -4.00 -9.01
N ASP A 168 -12.28 -4.88 -8.50
CA ASP A 168 -11.87 -6.08 -7.78
C ASP A 168 -11.05 -7.03 -8.69
N LYS A 169 -11.44 -7.15 -9.99
CA LYS A 169 -10.72 -7.94 -10.99
C LYS A 169 -9.42 -7.25 -11.42
N ALA A 170 -9.45 -5.94 -11.61
CA ALA A 170 -8.26 -5.16 -12.00
C ALA A 170 -7.19 -5.19 -10.89
N ILE A 171 -7.59 -5.14 -9.64
CA ILE A 171 -6.68 -5.26 -8.49
C ILE A 171 -6.12 -6.68 -8.35
N ALA A 172 -6.91 -7.71 -8.62
CA ALA A 172 -6.41 -9.09 -8.66
C ALA A 172 -5.36 -9.26 -9.78
N ASP A 173 -5.61 -8.71 -10.98
CA ASP A 173 -4.63 -8.70 -12.06
C ASP A 173 -3.35 -7.94 -11.67
N LEU A 174 -3.47 -6.80 -10.98
CA LEU A 174 -2.33 -6.02 -10.50
C LEU A 174 -1.51 -6.80 -9.48
N TYR A 175 -2.15 -7.49 -8.53
CA TYR A 175 -1.48 -8.31 -7.53
C TYR A 175 -0.61 -9.41 -8.17
N PHE A 176 -1.10 -10.06 -9.23
CA PHE A 176 -0.31 -11.04 -9.97
C PHE A 176 0.82 -10.41 -10.79
N THR A 177 0.59 -9.18 -11.30
CA THR A 177 1.59 -8.46 -12.10
C THR A 177 2.72 -7.87 -11.25
N LEU A 178 2.40 -7.40 -10.06
CA LEU A 178 3.34 -6.85 -9.07
C LEU A 178 3.20 -7.58 -7.74
N PRO A 179 3.79 -8.78 -7.60
CA PRO A 179 3.73 -9.52 -6.35
C PRO A 179 4.54 -8.82 -5.26
N PHE A 180 3.86 -8.17 -4.32
CA PHE A 180 4.48 -7.65 -3.13
C PHE A 180 4.81 -8.80 -2.17
N ASP A 181 6.01 -8.75 -1.57
CA ASP A 181 6.53 -9.84 -0.72
C ASP A 181 5.88 -9.87 0.66
N LEU A 182 5.46 -8.71 1.18
CA LEU A 182 4.90 -8.60 2.53
C LEU A 182 3.74 -7.62 2.57
N GLY A 183 2.65 -8.05 3.18
CA GLY A 183 1.51 -7.24 3.57
C GLY A 183 1.50 -6.99 5.07
N ILE A 184 1.26 -5.74 5.48
CA ILE A 184 1.07 -5.36 6.87
C ILE A 184 -0.25 -4.60 6.96
N ILE A 185 -1.17 -5.09 7.81
CA ILE A 185 -2.40 -4.38 8.13
C ILE A 185 -2.29 -3.84 9.56
N GLU A 186 -2.24 -2.51 9.64
CA GLU A 186 -2.30 -1.77 10.88
C GLU A 186 -3.74 -1.71 11.38
N ALA A 187 -4.06 -2.49 12.37
CA ALA A 187 -5.39 -2.69 12.91
C ALA A 187 -5.44 -2.44 14.43
N SER A 188 -4.67 -1.49 14.96
CA SER A 188 -4.92 -0.99 16.32
C SER A 188 -6.31 -0.38 16.42
N GLN A 189 -6.77 0.25 15.34
CA GLN A 189 -8.15 0.69 15.15
C GLN A 189 -8.68 0.17 13.81
N LYS A 190 -10.00 -0.04 13.74
CA LYS A 190 -10.75 -0.28 12.50
C LYS A 190 -11.46 1.02 12.13
N PHE A 191 -11.22 1.52 10.92
CA PHE A 191 -11.90 2.69 10.39
C PHE A 191 -13.11 2.29 9.55
N ILE A 192 -14.28 2.84 9.87
CA ILE A 192 -15.55 2.56 9.19
C ILE A 192 -16.05 3.85 8.54
N ALA A 193 -16.12 3.86 7.22
CA ALA A 193 -16.57 4.99 6.41
C ALA A 193 -17.82 4.62 5.59
N PRO A 194 -18.96 5.26 5.81
CA PRO A 194 -20.19 4.95 5.07
C PRO A 194 -20.11 5.37 3.60
N ASP A 195 -19.51 6.51 3.30
CA ASP A 195 -19.52 7.10 1.95
C ASP A 195 -18.16 7.64 1.50
N ASP A 196 -17.47 8.37 2.36
CA ASP A 196 -16.21 9.07 2.07
C ASP A 196 -15.05 8.38 2.78
N SER A 197 -14.01 8.02 2.02
CA SER A 197 -12.82 7.34 2.55
C SER A 197 -12.02 8.13 3.59
N THR A 198 -12.35 9.42 3.81
CA THR A 198 -11.69 10.31 4.77
C THR A 198 -12.58 10.65 5.98
N ARG A 199 -13.86 10.28 5.94
CA ARG A 199 -14.84 10.61 6.98
C ARG A 199 -15.53 9.35 7.48
N GLY A 200 -15.36 9.05 8.75
CA GLY A 200 -15.90 7.85 9.36
C GLY A 200 -15.61 7.78 10.84
N GLU A 201 -15.88 6.65 11.41
CA GLU A 201 -15.67 6.34 12.82
C GLU A 201 -14.52 5.37 12.98
N ALA A 202 -13.79 5.49 14.09
CA ALA A 202 -12.73 4.59 14.47
C ALA A 202 -13.15 3.75 15.66
N GLU A 203 -12.98 2.45 15.56
CA GLU A 203 -13.23 1.48 16.64
C GLU A 203 -11.91 0.85 17.06
N GLU A 204 -11.69 0.64 18.36
CA GLU A 204 -10.55 -0.12 18.88
C GLU A 204 -10.60 -1.56 18.35
N TYR A 205 -9.44 -2.04 17.84
CA TYR A 205 -9.32 -3.41 17.35
C TYR A 205 -8.11 -4.14 17.94
N GLY A 206 -6.99 -3.43 18.16
CA GLY A 206 -5.85 -3.88 18.95
C GLY A 206 -4.92 -4.89 18.28
N LYS A 207 -4.92 -5.03 16.96
CA LYS A 207 -4.12 -6.04 16.25
C LYS A 207 -3.21 -5.42 15.18
N VAL A 208 -2.18 -6.19 14.79
CA VAL A 208 -1.39 -6.00 13.56
C VAL A 208 -1.28 -7.34 12.85
N PHE A 209 -1.58 -7.37 11.56
CA PHE A 209 -1.46 -8.57 10.74
C PHE A 209 -0.25 -8.43 9.81
N VAL A 210 0.57 -9.47 9.73
CA VAL A 210 1.80 -9.49 8.92
C VAL A 210 1.93 -10.82 8.21
N GLY A 211 2.18 -10.80 6.92
CA GLY A 211 2.36 -12.00 6.10
C GLY A 211 2.36 -11.70 4.60
N GLU A 212 2.26 -12.73 3.80
CA GLU A 212 2.02 -12.59 2.36
C GLU A 212 0.68 -11.85 2.15
N PRO A 213 0.58 -10.89 1.19
CA PRO A 213 -0.60 -10.01 1.09
C PRO A 213 -1.94 -10.74 0.99
N TYR A 214 -2.05 -11.79 0.18
CA TYR A 214 -3.29 -12.56 0.04
C TYR A 214 -3.65 -13.32 1.33
N GLU A 215 -2.67 -13.90 2.00
CA GLU A 215 -2.88 -14.59 3.28
C GLU A 215 -3.35 -13.64 4.36
N VAL A 216 -2.72 -12.45 4.44
CA VAL A 216 -3.09 -11.40 5.40
C VAL A 216 -4.50 -10.88 5.14
N ASP A 217 -4.81 -10.53 3.88
CA ASP A 217 -6.13 -10.01 3.53
C ASP A 217 -7.23 -11.06 3.77
N SER A 218 -6.93 -12.34 3.50
CA SER A 218 -7.85 -13.47 3.77
C SER A 218 -8.06 -13.69 5.27
N GLU A 219 -7.00 -13.57 6.09
CA GLU A 219 -7.08 -13.69 7.55
C GLU A 219 -7.95 -12.59 8.15
N VAL A 220 -7.68 -11.33 7.79
CA VAL A 220 -8.48 -10.18 8.22
C VAL A 220 -9.94 -10.33 7.80
N SER A 221 -10.19 -10.77 6.56
CA SER A 221 -11.56 -10.97 6.07
C SER A 221 -12.32 -12.04 6.86
N ARG A 222 -11.64 -13.14 7.24
CA ARG A 222 -12.23 -14.18 8.08
C ARG A 222 -12.55 -13.71 9.52
N GLU A 223 -11.70 -12.86 10.08
CA GLU A 223 -11.93 -12.30 11.42
C GLU A 223 -13.09 -11.29 11.47
N LEU A 224 -13.36 -10.66 10.34
CA LEU A 224 -14.44 -9.67 10.27
C LEU A 224 -15.82 -10.30 9.96
N GLY A 225 -15.86 -11.57 9.52
CA GLY A 225 -17.10 -12.30 9.19
C GLY A 225 -17.45 -12.08 7.74
#